data_f2a56643754ba232976d1b711d1bb233
#
_entry.id   f2a56643754ba232976d1b711d1bb233
#
_cell.length_a   1.000
_cell.length_b   1.000
_cell.length_c   1.000
_cell.angle_alpha   90.00
_cell.angle_beta   90.00
_cell.angle_gamma   90.00
#
_symmetry.space_group_name_H-M   'P 1'
#
loop_
_entity.id
_entity.type
_entity.pdbx_description
1 polymer ?
#
loop_
_entity_poly.entity_id
_entity_poly.type
_entity_poly.pdbx_seq_one_letter_code
_entity_poly.pdbx_strand_id
1 'polypeptide(L)'
;QVSVMPVREAVRRLAAEGALSISSSGRIVAPSLTNEKIEELASLRALLEPELASKALPRVHNALIDKLVLINSTIDQMIAKKDVIGYIKSNLDFHRTLYLRAQAPITLALVETVWLQFVPTIRALYEDTPRSQAPNYHRKILSTLRVGDEPGLRLAVRADVTNGLRMLL
;
A
#
# COMPACT_ATOMS: atom_id res chain seq x y z
N GLN A 1 30.63 -4.37 -3.97
CA GLN A 1 30.58 -2.94 -4.32
C GLN A 1 29.67 -2.77 -5.52
N VAL A 2 28.68 -1.88 -5.44
CA VAL A 2 27.78 -1.54 -6.54
C VAL A 2 28.36 -0.30 -7.25
N SER A 3 28.38 -0.33 -8.57
CA SER A 3 28.82 0.83 -9.38
C SER A 3 27.94 2.06 -9.11
N VAL A 4 28.50 3.25 -9.22
CA VAL A 4 27.78 4.53 -9.02
C VAL A 4 26.68 4.75 -10.08
N MET A 5 26.84 4.22 -11.28
CA MET A 5 25.88 4.36 -12.39
C MET A 5 24.50 3.78 -12.08
N PRO A 6 24.33 2.49 -11.66
CA PRO A 6 23.02 1.94 -11.36
C PRO A 6 22.35 2.63 -10.16
N VAL A 7 23.12 3.15 -9.21
CA VAL A 7 22.55 3.93 -8.07
C VAL A 7 21.97 5.25 -8.57
N ARG A 8 22.68 5.98 -9.43
CA ARG A 8 22.17 7.23 -10.03
C ARG A 8 20.90 6.99 -10.84
N GLU A 9 20.88 5.93 -11.62
CA GLU A 9 19.70 5.60 -12.44
C GLU A 9 18.50 5.24 -11.57
N ALA A 10 18.68 4.44 -10.52
CA ALA A 10 17.63 4.14 -9.56
C ALA A 10 17.06 5.40 -8.87
N VAL A 11 17.94 6.33 -8.46
CA VAL A 11 17.53 7.61 -7.86
C VAL A 11 16.75 8.46 -8.86
N ARG A 12 17.23 8.57 -10.11
CA ARG A 12 16.53 9.33 -11.17
C ARG A 12 15.13 8.75 -11.41
N ARG A 13 15.02 7.43 -11.48
CA ARG A 13 13.74 6.76 -11.65
C ARG A 13 12.80 7.02 -10.49
N LEU A 14 13.24 6.86 -9.26
CA LEU A 14 12.44 7.15 -8.07
C LEU A 14 12.03 8.64 -8.00
N ALA A 15 12.89 9.55 -8.45
CA ALA A 15 12.56 10.97 -8.54
C ALA A 15 11.51 11.24 -9.63
N ALA A 16 11.62 10.60 -10.80
CA ALA A 16 10.64 10.71 -11.87
C ALA A 16 9.26 10.14 -11.48
N GLU A 17 9.25 9.10 -10.64
CA GLU A 17 8.03 8.50 -10.08
C GLU A 17 7.48 9.27 -8.85
N GLY A 18 8.14 10.36 -8.43
CA GLY A 18 7.72 11.21 -7.31
C GLY A 18 7.98 10.64 -5.91
N ALA A 19 8.68 9.50 -5.82
CA ALA A 19 9.05 8.88 -4.54
C ALA A 19 10.21 9.62 -3.83
N LEU A 20 11.05 10.31 -4.61
CA LEU A 20 12.16 11.12 -4.13
C LEU A 20 12.14 12.49 -4.78
N SER A 21 12.74 13.48 -4.14
CA SER A 21 13.05 14.77 -4.75
C SER A 21 14.55 15.07 -4.62
N ILE A 22 15.06 15.82 -5.58
CA ILE A 22 16.46 16.26 -5.59
C ILE A 22 16.41 17.78 -5.34
N SER A 23 16.97 18.21 -4.23
CA SER A 23 17.06 19.63 -3.89
C SER A 23 18.01 20.38 -4.81
N SER A 24 17.96 21.71 -4.79
CA SER A 24 18.92 22.57 -5.52
C SER A 24 20.38 22.33 -5.15
N SER A 25 20.63 21.84 -3.94
CA SER A 25 21.97 21.43 -3.48
C SER A 25 22.37 20.02 -3.87
N GLY A 26 21.54 19.31 -4.67
CA GLY A 26 21.80 17.91 -5.09
C GLY A 26 21.49 16.87 -4.02
N ARG A 27 20.89 17.24 -2.88
CA ARG A 27 20.47 16.29 -1.84
C ARG A 27 19.24 15.51 -2.29
N ILE A 28 19.28 14.22 -2.05
CA ILE A 28 18.15 13.32 -2.26
C ILE A 28 17.34 13.30 -0.97
N VAL A 29 16.06 13.65 -1.06
CA VAL A 29 15.14 13.68 0.08
C VAL A 29 13.82 12.99 -0.28
N ALA A 30 13.17 12.40 0.71
CA ALA A 30 11.76 12.01 0.58
C ALA A 30 10.91 13.30 0.59
N PRO A 31 10.02 13.50 -0.40
CA PRO A 31 9.15 14.67 -0.39
C PRO A 31 8.19 14.60 0.80
N SER A 32 8.00 15.72 1.50
CA SER A 32 6.86 15.85 2.41
C SER A 32 5.59 16.04 1.59
N LEU A 33 4.55 15.28 1.90
CA LEU A 33 3.25 15.44 1.26
C LEU A 33 2.45 16.51 2.00
N THR A 34 1.81 17.40 1.25
CA THR A 34 0.78 18.28 1.81
C THR A 34 -0.53 17.50 1.98
N ASN A 35 -1.47 18.03 2.79
CA ASN A 35 -2.76 17.40 3.00
C ASN A 35 -3.52 17.18 1.68
N GLU A 36 -3.45 18.17 0.76
CA GLU A 36 -4.09 18.07 -0.56
C GLU A 36 -3.52 16.90 -1.38
N LYS A 37 -2.20 16.69 -1.35
CA LYS A 37 -1.57 15.53 -2.03
C LYS A 37 -1.93 14.21 -1.38
N ILE A 38 -2.02 14.17 -0.05
CA ILE A 38 -2.48 12.98 0.67
C ILE A 38 -3.91 12.63 0.26
N GLU A 39 -4.81 13.62 0.18
CA GLU A 39 -6.19 13.41 -0.26
C GLU A 39 -6.28 12.97 -1.73
N GLU A 40 -5.46 13.53 -2.61
CA GLU A 40 -5.39 13.13 -4.01
C GLU A 40 -4.93 11.67 -4.15
N LEU A 41 -3.84 11.28 -3.48
CA LEU A 41 -3.34 9.91 -3.47
C LEU A 41 -4.36 8.93 -2.86
N ALA A 42 -5.06 9.33 -1.80
CA ALA A 42 -6.15 8.57 -1.21
C ALA A 42 -7.30 8.32 -2.20
N SER A 43 -7.67 9.35 -2.94
CA SER A 43 -8.73 9.29 -3.95
C SER A 43 -8.36 8.34 -5.09
N LEU A 44 -7.11 8.41 -5.58
CA LEU A 44 -6.61 7.50 -6.60
C LEU A 44 -6.60 6.05 -6.12
N ARG A 45 -6.14 5.79 -4.90
CA ARG A 45 -6.19 4.46 -4.29
C ARG A 45 -7.62 3.95 -4.16
N ALA A 46 -8.54 4.79 -3.69
CA ALA A 46 -9.95 4.45 -3.51
C ALA A 46 -10.70 4.17 -4.84
N LEU A 47 -10.18 4.65 -5.97
CA LEU A 47 -10.68 4.34 -7.31
C LEU A 47 -10.07 3.06 -7.88
N LEU A 48 -8.75 2.91 -7.79
CA LEU A 48 -8.01 1.88 -8.52
C LEU A 48 -7.93 0.55 -7.76
N GLU A 49 -7.73 0.58 -6.45
CA GLU A 49 -7.48 -0.65 -5.68
C GLU A 49 -8.73 -1.55 -5.52
N PRO A 50 -9.96 -1.01 -5.30
CA PRO A 50 -11.16 -1.84 -5.34
C PRO A 50 -11.42 -2.49 -6.70
N GLU A 51 -11.04 -1.83 -7.80
CA GLU A 51 -11.14 -2.40 -9.14
C GLU A 51 -10.17 -3.58 -9.32
N LEU A 52 -8.93 -3.46 -8.85
CA LEU A 52 -7.97 -4.57 -8.86
C LEU A 52 -8.46 -5.75 -8.02
N ALA A 53 -9.00 -5.48 -6.83
CA ALA A 53 -9.53 -6.53 -5.96
C ALA A 53 -10.71 -7.28 -6.61
N SER A 54 -11.64 -6.55 -7.21
CA SER A 54 -12.77 -7.11 -7.94
C SER A 54 -12.30 -7.98 -9.11
N LYS A 55 -11.39 -7.50 -9.95
CA LYS A 55 -10.80 -8.28 -11.06
C LYS A 55 -10.02 -9.50 -10.58
N ALA A 56 -9.45 -9.46 -9.38
CA ALA A 56 -8.74 -10.59 -8.77
C ALA A 56 -9.70 -11.71 -8.32
N LEU A 57 -10.90 -11.35 -7.85
CA LEU A 57 -11.83 -12.24 -7.17
C LEU A 57 -12.10 -13.56 -7.90
N PRO A 58 -12.36 -13.60 -9.22
CA PRO A 58 -12.60 -14.87 -9.95
C PRO A 58 -11.40 -15.83 -9.95
N ARG A 59 -10.21 -15.37 -9.55
CA ARG A 59 -8.97 -16.15 -9.52
C ARG A 59 -8.45 -16.38 -8.10
N VAL A 60 -9.29 -16.06 -7.12
CA VAL A 60 -9.00 -16.35 -5.71
C VAL A 60 -9.35 -17.81 -5.42
N HIS A 61 -8.43 -18.50 -4.79
CA HIS A 61 -8.58 -19.88 -4.34
C HIS A 61 -8.08 -20.02 -2.90
N ASN A 62 -8.43 -21.10 -2.22
CA ASN A 62 -8.16 -21.29 -0.79
C ASN A 62 -6.68 -21.07 -0.42
N ALA A 63 -5.74 -21.62 -1.20
CA ALA A 63 -4.31 -21.44 -0.93
C ALA A 63 -3.85 -19.95 -1.01
N LEU A 64 -4.49 -19.12 -1.84
CA LEU A 64 -4.25 -17.69 -1.85
C LEU A 64 -4.81 -17.02 -0.58
N ILE A 65 -6.01 -17.41 -0.17
CA ILE A 65 -6.62 -16.90 1.07
C ILE A 65 -5.75 -17.26 2.27
N ASP A 66 -5.27 -18.50 2.35
CA ASP A 66 -4.37 -18.94 3.43
C ASP A 66 -3.07 -18.12 3.44
N LYS A 67 -2.48 -17.86 2.28
CA LYS A 67 -1.32 -16.99 2.16
C LYS A 67 -1.62 -15.57 2.67
N LEU A 68 -2.75 -14.99 2.29
CA LEU A 68 -3.17 -13.66 2.75
C LEU A 68 -3.43 -13.62 4.27
N VAL A 69 -3.97 -14.69 4.84
CA VAL A 69 -4.13 -14.85 6.30
C VAL A 69 -2.78 -14.82 7.00
N LEU A 70 -1.78 -15.54 6.49
CA LEU A 70 -0.42 -15.52 7.04
C LEU A 70 0.22 -14.13 6.98
N ILE A 71 0.08 -13.43 5.84
CA ILE A 71 0.57 -12.05 5.72
C ILE A 71 -0.14 -11.13 6.72
N ASN A 72 -1.47 -11.26 6.88
CA ASN A 72 -2.21 -10.46 7.87
C ASN A 72 -1.76 -10.75 9.31
N SER A 73 -1.45 -12.01 9.63
CA SER A 73 -0.87 -12.35 10.94
C SER A 73 0.51 -11.69 11.15
N THR A 74 1.31 -11.59 10.10
CA THR A 74 2.59 -10.85 10.14
C THR A 74 2.35 -9.36 10.40
N ILE A 75 1.35 -8.75 9.76
CA ILE A 75 0.95 -7.35 10.01
C ILE A 75 0.60 -7.15 11.48
N ASP A 76 -0.24 -8.02 12.07
CA ASP A 76 -0.61 -7.96 13.49
C ASP A 76 0.64 -8.05 14.40
N GLN A 77 1.61 -8.90 14.06
CA GLN A 77 2.88 -9.02 14.79
C GLN A 77 3.75 -7.75 14.69
N MET A 78 3.83 -7.13 13.49
CA MET A 78 4.60 -5.89 13.30
C MET A 78 3.97 -4.74 14.09
N ILE A 79 2.65 -4.65 14.13
CA ILE A 79 1.92 -3.68 14.97
C ILE A 79 2.26 -3.88 16.45
N ALA A 80 2.19 -5.12 16.94
CA ALA A 80 2.49 -5.45 18.33
C ALA A 80 3.94 -5.11 18.73
N LYS A 81 4.89 -5.29 17.79
CA LYS A 81 6.31 -4.95 17.95
C LYS A 81 6.63 -3.47 17.74
N LYS A 82 5.66 -2.66 17.31
CA LYS A 82 5.86 -1.28 16.86
C LYS A 82 6.90 -1.15 15.72
N ASP A 83 7.03 -2.21 14.91
CA ASP A 83 7.89 -2.22 13.73
C ASP A 83 7.15 -1.58 12.54
N VAL A 84 7.33 -0.29 12.37
CA VAL A 84 6.69 0.51 11.31
C VAL A 84 7.10 0.03 9.92
N ILE A 85 8.39 -0.27 9.72
CA ILE A 85 8.90 -0.72 8.42
C ILE A 85 8.36 -2.10 8.06
N GLY A 86 8.39 -3.03 9.01
CA GLY A 86 7.82 -4.36 8.85
C GLY A 86 6.32 -4.31 8.56
N TYR A 87 5.59 -3.44 9.26
CA TYR A 87 4.18 -3.18 9.00
C TYR A 87 3.95 -2.73 7.56
N ILE A 88 4.61 -1.65 7.11
CA ILE A 88 4.43 -1.10 5.76
C ILE A 88 4.72 -2.17 4.69
N LYS A 89 5.83 -2.90 4.83
CA LYS A 89 6.19 -3.99 3.90
C LYS A 89 5.11 -5.07 3.82
N SER A 90 4.65 -5.55 4.98
CA SER A 90 3.65 -6.61 5.04
C SER A 90 2.28 -6.14 4.53
N ASN A 91 1.92 -4.89 4.79
CA ASN A 91 0.69 -4.29 4.28
C ASN A 91 0.71 -4.20 2.74
N LEU A 92 1.80 -3.70 2.16
CA LEU A 92 1.96 -3.65 0.71
C LEU A 92 1.99 -5.05 0.09
N ASP A 93 2.62 -6.03 0.74
CA ASP A 93 2.67 -7.42 0.28
C ASP A 93 1.27 -8.07 0.28
N PHE A 94 0.44 -7.78 1.29
CA PHE A 94 -0.96 -8.23 1.34
C PHE A 94 -1.72 -7.77 0.10
N HIS A 95 -1.76 -6.47 -0.14
CA HIS A 95 -2.48 -5.90 -1.28
C HIS A 95 -1.90 -6.36 -2.62
N ARG A 96 -0.58 -6.32 -2.78
CA ARG A 96 0.08 -6.74 -4.01
C ARG A 96 -0.17 -8.22 -4.32
N THR A 97 -0.14 -9.09 -3.30
CA THR A 97 -0.42 -10.52 -3.46
C THR A 97 -1.82 -10.76 -4.00
N LEU A 98 -2.82 -10.00 -3.54
CA LEU A 98 -4.18 -10.05 -4.08
C LEU A 98 -4.24 -9.46 -5.50
N TYR A 99 -3.70 -8.26 -5.71
CA TYR A 99 -3.85 -7.52 -6.98
C TYR A 99 -3.11 -8.14 -8.15
N LEU A 100 -2.06 -8.92 -7.92
CA LEU A 100 -1.40 -9.73 -8.95
C LEU A 100 -2.38 -10.72 -9.63
N ARG A 101 -3.49 -11.10 -8.97
CA ARG A 101 -4.52 -11.96 -9.54
C ARG A 101 -5.50 -11.21 -10.44
N ALA A 102 -5.49 -9.88 -10.43
CA ALA A 102 -6.36 -9.08 -11.29
C ALA A 102 -6.04 -9.23 -12.79
N GLN A 103 -4.83 -9.65 -13.15
CA GLN A 103 -4.34 -9.67 -14.53
C GLN A 103 -4.52 -8.32 -15.25
N ALA A 104 -4.32 -7.24 -14.50
CA ALA A 104 -4.44 -5.85 -14.96
C ALA A 104 -3.11 -5.10 -14.72
N PRO A 105 -2.05 -5.41 -15.48
CA PRO A 105 -0.70 -4.92 -15.21
C PRO A 105 -0.58 -3.41 -15.30
N ILE A 106 -1.33 -2.75 -16.18
CA ILE A 106 -1.31 -1.27 -16.31
C ILE A 106 -1.89 -0.63 -15.04
N THR A 107 -3.05 -1.10 -14.57
CA THR A 107 -3.68 -0.57 -13.37
C THR A 107 -2.80 -0.83 -12.13
N LEU A 108 -2.19 -2.02 -12.04
CA LEU A 108 -1.29 -2.35 -10.95
C LEU A 108 -0.05 -1.44 -10.94
N ALA A 109 0.56 -1.17 -12.10
CA ALA A 109 1.69 -0.26 -12.20
C ALA A 109 1.36 1.17 -11.74
N LEU A 110 0.15 1.67 -12.07
CA LEU A 110 -0.32 2.97 -11.58
C LEU A 110 -0.48 2.97 -10.05
N VAL A 111 -1.06 1.92 -9.49
CA VAL A 111 -1.20 1.78 -8.03
C VAL A 111 0.17 1.70 -7.35
N GLU A 112 1.11 0.93 -7.89
CA GLU A 112 2.48 0.84 -7.36
C GLU A 112 3.19 2.21 -7.39
N THR A 113 2.98 3.03 -8.43
CA THR A 113 3.50 4.41 -8.49
C THR A 113 2.87 5.30 -7.39
N VAL A 114 1.57 5.18 -7.16
CA VAL A 114 0.90 5.89 -6.05
C VAL A 114 1.47 5.45 -4.69
N TRP A 115 1.69 4.15 -4.48
CA TRP A 115 2.31 3.64 -3.26
C TRP A 115 3.71 4.20 -3.03
N LEU A 116 4.54 4.30 -4.09
CA LEU A 116 5.89 4.85 -3.98
C LEU A 116 5.90 6.31 -3.48
N GLN A 117 4.95 7.12 -3.91
CA GLN A 117 4.83 8.51 -3.44
C GLN A 117 4.38 8.60 -1.99
N PHE A 118 3.58 7.66 -1.55
CA PHE A 118 2.93 7.66 -0.25
C PHE A 118 3.80 7.05 0.88
N VAL A 119 4.54 5.97 0.58
CA VAL A 119 5.32 5.20 1.57
C VAL A 119 6.29 6.04 2.42
N PRO A 120 7.06 6.99 1.86
CA PRO A 120 7.97 7.80 2.66
C PRO A 120 7.26 8.62 3.74
N THR A 121 6.06 9.13 3.44
CA THR A 121 5.24 9.92 4.35
C THR A 121 4.60 9.05 5.44
N ILE A 122 4.17 7.84 5.09
CA ILE A 122 3.63 6.90 6.09
C ILE A 122 4.59 6.72 7.25
N ARG A 123 5.86 6.53 6.98
CA ARG A 123 6.85 6.28 8.04
C ARG A 123 6.87 7.41 9.08
N ALA A 124 6.93 8.66 8.62
CA ALA A 124 6.98 9.82 9.52
C ALA A 124 5.72 9.94 10.41
N LEU A 125 4.58 9.58 9.86
CA LEU A 125 3.28 9.72 10.51
C LEU A 125 2.95 8.55 11.46
N TYR A 126 3.51 7.37 11.21
CA TYR A 126 3.30 6.20 12.06
C TYR A 126 4.17 6.16 13.31
N GLU A 127 5.26 6.93 13.35
CA GLU A 127 6.09 7.08 14.54
C GLU A 127 5.31 7.79 15.66
N ASP A 128 4.31 8.63 15.32
CA ASP A 128 3.55 9.46 16.26
C ASP A 128 2.16 8.94 16.63
N THR A 129 1.61 7.92 15.95
CA THR A 129 0.22 7.48 16.15
C THR A 129 0.11 6.03 16.66
N PRO A 130 -0.49 5.76 17.83
CA PRO A 130 -0.73 4.41 18.33
C PRO A 130 -1.76 3.67 17.47
N ARG A 131 -1.34 2.60 16.76
CA ARG A 131 -2.22 1.80 15.87
C ARG A 131 -3.02 0.70 16.54
N SER A 132 -2.88 0.48 17.82
CA SER A 132 -3.59 -0.58 18.53
C SER A 132 -5.13 -0.48 18.47
N GLN A 133 -5.66 0.64 17.99
CA GLN A 133 -7.10 0.90 17.90
C GLN A 133 -7.63 1.00 16.45
N ALA A 134 -6.79 0.85 15.42
CA ALA A 134 -7.24 0.92 14.03
C ALA A 134 -8.09 -0.31 13.66
N PRO A 135 -9.23 -0.12 12.97
CA PRO A 135 -10.01 -1.25 12.46
C PRO A 135 -9.17 -2.13 11.53
N ASN A 136 -9.21 -3.46 11.74
CA ASN A 136 -8.52 -4.40 10.87
C ASN A 136 -9.39 -4.70 9.62
N TYR A 137 -9.30 -3.83 8.61
CA TYR A 137 -10.04 -3.99 7.36
C TYR A 137 -9.60 -5.21 6.56
N HIS A 138 -8.36 -5.68 6.70
CA HIS A 138 -7.89 -6.91 6.04
C HIS A 138 -8.74 -8.12 6.43
N ARG A 139 -9.20 -8.23 7.69
CA ARG A 139 -10.12 -9.30 8.09
C ARG A 139 -11.45 -9.23 7.33
N LYS A 140 -11.94 -8.02 7.05
CA LYS A 140 -13.14 -7.84 6.24
C LYS A 140 -12.88 -8.23 4.78
N ILE A 141 -11.74 -7.82 4.20
CA ILE A 141 -11.31 -8.26 2.87
C ILE A 141 -11.26 -9.79 2.79
N LEU A 142 -10.59 -10.44 3.75
CA LEU A 142 -10.49 -11.91 3.80
C LEU A 142 -11.87 -12.59 3.91
N SER A 143 -12.80 -12.03 4.69
CA SER A 143 -14.15 -12.60 4.81
C SER A 143 -14.93 -12.50 3.50
N THR A 144 -14.84 -11.39 2.77
CA THR A 144 -15.53 -11.21 1.48
C THR A 144 -14.91 -12.09 0.38
N LEU A 145 -13.58 -12.27 0.39
CA LEU A 145 -12.91 -13.19 -0.54
C LEU A 145 -13.37 -14.64 -0.37
N ARG A 146 -13.58 -15.10 0.89
CA ARG A 146 -14.02 -16.47 1.19
C ARG A 146 -15.41 -16.80 0.64
N VAL A 147 -16.30 -15.82 0.60
CA VAL A 147 -17.69 -16.02 0.17
C VAL A 147 -17.96 -15.50 -1.25
N GLY A 148 -16.94 -14.92 -1.90
CA GLY A 148 -17.09 -14.39 -3.25
C GLY A 148 -17.95 -13.11 -3.33
N ASP A 149 -18.06 -12.34 -2.23
CA ASP A 149 -18.84 -11.11 -2.15
C ASP A 149 -18.07 -9.94 -2.80
N GLU A 150 -18.27 -9.74 -4.10
CA GLU A 150 -17.61 -8.68 -4.86
C GLU A 150 -17.97 -7.27 -4.38
N PRO A 151 -19.24 -6.90 -4.17
CA PRO A 151 -19.59 -5.58 -3.63
C PRO A 151 -18.97 -5.32 -2.25
N GLY A 152 -19.05 -6.30 -1.34
CA GLY A 152 -18.43 -6.22 -0.04
C GLY A 152 -16.91 -6.11 -0.08
N LEU A 153 -16.26 -6.80 -1.03
CA LEU A 153 -14.81 -6.71 -1.25
C LEU A 153 -14.40 -5.30 -1.69
N ARG A 154 -15.12 -4.71 -2.65
CA ARG A 154 -14.87 -3.33 -3.10
C ARG A 154 -14.99 -2.33 -1.94
N LEU A 155 -16.03 -2.46 -1.13
CA LEU A 155 -16.25 -1.61 0.04
C LEU A 155 -15.15 -1.79 1.10
N ALA A 156 -14.75 -3.04 1.37
CA ALA A 156 -13.72 -3.34 2.36
C ALA A 156 -12.35 -2.78 1.95
N VAL A 157 -11.95 -2.96 0.68
CA VAL A 157 -10.70 -2.40 0.15
C VAL A 157 -10.74 -0.87 0.17
N ARG A 158 -11.84 -0.26 -0.30
CA ARG A 158 -11.99 1.21 -0.24
C ARG A 158 -11.86 1.74 1.18
N ALA A 159 -12.53 1.10 2.15
CA ALA A 159 -12.45 1.50 3.55
C ALA A 159 -11.02 1.38 4.09
N ASP A 160 -10.32 0.30 3.78
CA ASP A 160 -8.94 0.07 4.19
C ASP A 160 -8.01 1.17 3.69
N VAL A 161 -8.00 1.42 2.38
CA VAL A 161 -7.09 2.39 1.75
C VAL A 161 -7.42 3.84 2.12
N THR A 162 -8.71 4.16 2.37
CA THR A 162 -9.14 5.51 2.75
C THR A 162 -8.85 5.79 4.22
N ASN A 163 -9.13 4.83 5.12
CA ASN A 163 -8.91 5.05 6.55
C ASN A 163 -7.43 5.00 6.92
N GLY A 164 -6.63 4.18 6.22
CA GLY A 164 -5.18 4.19 6.39
C GLY A 164 -4.56 5.56 6.14
N LEU A 165 -5.18 6.38 5.31
CA LEU A 165 -4.72 7.75 4.98
C LEU A 165 -5.34 8.84 5.86
N ARG A 166 -6.63 8.71 6.22
CA ARG A 166 -7.29 9.67 7.12
C ARG A 166 -6.69 9.74 8.52
N MET A 167 -6.01 8.67 8.94
CA MET A 167 -5.25 8.70 10.20
C MET A 167 -3.99 9.57 10.12
N LEU A 168 -3.70 10.14 8.94
CA LEU A 168 -2.53 10.96 8.65
C LEU A 168 -2.88 12.45 8.52
N LEU A 169 -4.17 12.79 8.46
CA LEU A 169 -4.72 14.15 8.43
C LEU A 169 -5.18 14.57 9.83
#